data_6d5c0d3e4c879a2058f5a7eaeaa9a85f
#
_entry.id   6d5c0d3e4c879a2058f5a7eaeaa9a85f
#
_cell.length_a   1.000
_cell.length_b   1.000
_cell.length_c   1.000
_cell.angle_alpha   90.00
_cell.angle_beta   90.00
_cell.angle_gamma   90.00
#
_symmetry.space_group_name_H-M   'P 1'
#
loop_
_entity.id
_entity.type
_entity.pdbx_description
1 polymer ?
#
loop_
_entity_poly.entity_id
_entity_poly.type
_entity_poly.pdbx_seq_one_letter_code
_entity_poly.pdbx_strand_id
1 'polypeptide(L)'
;RFQITFIGDESTTVEVDLSQETYALTVPLDTKAILPNTDDRGYGLFIPDEQSRAWLLAHWQEITDDTARQSLLMLLYENYQHRIITDKEWMNALLNGLKTEKNALIASTLCSYLGGPMRKLKDEKQEDTIWGWTEKHPIASCRLQLMRSLISNTSAPQSIDKLYQLWEKQS
;
A
#
# COMPACT_ATOMS: atom_id res chain seq x y z
N ARG A 1 -22.19 -10.28 8.35
CA ARG A 1 -21.91 -9.13 9.25
C ARG A 1 -20.44 -8.81 9.21
N PHE A 2 -20.11 -7.53 9.19
CA PHE A 2 -18.75 -7.00 9.25
C PHE A 2 -18.77 -5.60 9.86
N GLN A 3 -17.60 -5.07 10.19
CA GLN A 3 -17.49 -3.75 10.79
C GLN A 3 -17.05 -2.70 9.75
N ILE A 4 -17.58 -1.49 9.93
CA ILE A 4 -17.15 -0.29 9.22
C ILE A 4 -16.64 0.70 10.26
N THR A 5 -15.45 1.28 10.00
CA THR A 5 -14.89 2.32 10.85
C THR A 5 -14.92 3.66 10.13
N PHE A 6 -15.53 4.65 10.75
CA PHE A 6 -15.44 6.06 10.38
C PHE A 6 -14.18 6.63 11.01
N ILE A 7 -13.24 7.06 10.19
CA ILE A 7 -11.99 7.67 10.62
C ILE A 7 -12.18 9.18 10.67
N GLY A 8 -12.09 9.76 11.87
CA GLY A 8 -12.22 11.18 12.14
C GLY A 8 -11.19 11.61 13.17
N ASP A 9 -11.50 12.66 13.93
CA ASP A 9 -10.69 13.06 15.09
C ASP A 9 -10.76 11.99 16.19
N GLU A 10 -11.95 11.40 16.36
CA GLU A 10 -12.15 10.14 17.07
C GLU A 10 -12.72 9.11 16.07
N SER A 11 -12.17 7.88 16.09
CA SER A 11 -12.67 6.82 15.21
C SER A 11 -13.88 6.13 15.82
N THR A 12 -14.93 5.94 15.03
CA THR A 12 -16.16 5.25 15.44
C THR A 12 -16.37 4.01 14.59
N THR A 13 -16.64 2.86 15.21
CA THR A 13 -16.89 1.61 14.51
C THR A 13 -18.34 1.17 14.69
N VAL A 14 -18.97 0.73 13.60
CA VAL A 14 -20.33 0.21 13.58
C VAL A 14 -20.38 -1.19 12.96
N GLU A 15 -21.24 -2.06 13.47
CA GLU A 15 -21.48 -3.36 12.84
C GLU A 15 -22.58 -3.22 11.78
N VAL A 16 -22.33 -3.80 10.60
CA VAL A 16 -23.27 -3.79 9.47
C VAL A 16 -23.69 -5.21 9.14
N ASP A 17 -25.00 -5.40 8.97
CA ASP A 17 -25.57 -6.65 8.49
C ASP A 17 -26.20 -6.42 7.10
N LEU A 18 -25.48 -6.83 6.05
CA LEU A 18 -25.97 -6.74 4.68
C LEU A 18 -26.97 -7.87 4.39
N SER A 19 -28.08 -7.88 5.11
CA SER A 19 -29.25 -8.72 4.78
C SER A 19 -30.07 -8.15 3.62
N GLN A 20 -29.76 -6.91 3.21
CA GLN A 20 -30.42 -6.18 2.12
C GLN A 20 -29.35 -5.60 1.17
N GLU A 21 -29.78 -5.26 -0.03
CA GLU A 21 -28.93 -4.70 -1.07
C GLU A 21 -28.34 -3.33 -0.68
N THR A 22 -29.01 -2.59 0.19
CA THR A 22 -28.58 -1.28 0.69
C THR A 22 -28.70 -1.20 2.21
N TYR A 23 -27.77 -0.51 2.84
CA TYR A 23 -27.78 -0.24 4.26
C TYR A 23 -27.45 1.22 4.53
N ALA A 24 -28.36 1.94 5.19
CA ALA A 24 -28.16 3.35 5.53
C ALA A 24 -27.34 3.50 6.81
N LEU A 25 -26.32 4.32 6.75
CA LEU A 25 -25.47 4.65 7.90
C LEU A 25 -25.50 6.16 8.17
N THR A 26 -25.51 6.53 9.45
CA THR A 26 -25.26 7.91 9.85
C THR A 26 -23.77 8.12 9.96
N VAL A 27 -23.23 9.02 9.14
CA VAL A 27 -21.81 9.33 9.10
C VAL A 27 -21.53 10.48 10.07
N PRO A 28 -20.57 10.35 11.02
CA PRO A 28 -20.14 11.46 11.87
C PRO A 28 -19.62 12.66 11.04
N LEU A 29 -19.86 13.88 11.50
CA LEU A 29 -19.56 15.11 10.73
C LEU A 29 -18.06 15.32 10.48
N ASP A 30 -17.20 14.83 11.38
CA ASP A 30 -15.73 14.94 11.29
C ASP A 30 -15.07 13.80 10.52
N THR A 31 -15.87 12.92 9.89
CA THR A 31 -15.35 11.76 9.16
C THR A 31 -14.49 12.18 7.97
N LYS A 32 -13.23 11.77 8.00
CA LYS A 32 -12.23 11.98 6.94
C LYS A 32 -12.22 10.82 5.93
N ALA A 33 -12.46 9.61 6.41
CA ALA A 33 -12.55 8.42 5.59
C ALA A 33 -13.45 7.34 6.21
N ILE A 34 -14.04 6.52 5.37
CA ILE A 34 -14.82 5.34 5.76
C ILE A 34 -14.01 4.10 5.37
N LEU A 35 -13.65 3.30 6.36
CA LEU A 35 -12.93 2.04 6.17
C LEU A 35 -13.90 0.87 6.33
N PRO A 36 -14.23 0.15 5.26
CA PRO A 36 -15.09 -1.03 5.33
C PRO A 36 -14.31 -2.25 5.79
N ASN A 37 -15.04 -3.21 6.37
CA ASN A 37 -14.53 -4.54 6.75
C ASN A 37 -13.31 -4.51 7.69
N THR A 38 -13.36 -3.67 8.72
CA THR A 38 -12.23 -3.49 9.65
C THR A 38 -11.97 -4.69 10.56
N ASP A 39 -12.90 -5.63 10.66
CA ASP A 39 -12.75 -6.88 11.41
C ASP A 39 -12.42 -8.11 10.53
N ASP A 40 -12.20 -7.89 9.22
CA ASP A 40 -11.92 -8.92 8.21
C ASP A 40 -12.92 -10.08 8.14
N ARG A 41 -14.17 -9.88 8.61
CA ARG A 41 -15.24 -10.90 8.61
C ARG A 41 -16.05 -10.92 7.32
N GLY A 42 -16.08 -9.80 6.60
CA GLY A 42 -16.78 -9.69 5.34
C GLY A 42 -16.02 -10.39 4.22
N TYR A 43 -16.72 -11.15 3.39
CA TYR A 43 -16.16 -11.74 2.19
C TYR A 43 -16.66 -10.99 0.96
N GLY A 44 -15.72 -10.44 0.17
CA GLY A 44 -16.03 -9.68 -1.04
C GLY A 44 -15.07 -8.57 -1.31
N LEU A 45 -15.23 -7.91 -2.46
CA LEU A 45 -14.48 -6.71 -2.81
C LEU A 45 -15.14 -5.49 -2.14
N PHE A 46 -14.44 -4.86 -1.23
CA PHE A 46 -14.87 -3.63 -0.58
C PHE A 46 -14.25 -2.44 -1.31
N ILE A 47 -15.11 -1.54 -1.82
CA ILE A 47 -14.68 -0.37 -2.57
C ILE A 47 -15.00 0.88 -1.74
N PRO A 48 -14.01 1.56 -1.15
CA PRO A 48 -14.22 2.84 -0.49
C PRO A 48 -14.71 3.89 -1.51
N ASP A 49 -15.52 4.84 -1.05
CA ASP A 49 -15.84 6.01 -1.87
C ASP A 49 -14.57 6.80 -2.25
N GLU A 50 -14.68 7.70 -3.22
CA GLU A 50 -13.53 8.41 -3.78
C GLU A 50 -12.78 9.24 -2.73
N GLN A 51 -13.50 9.94 -1.85
CA GLN A 51 -12.91 10.75 -0.79
C GLN A 51 -12.16 9.87 0.21
N SER A 52 -12.81 8.81 0.69
CA SER A 52 -12.23 7.84 1.61
C SER A 52 -11.00 7.17 1.01
N ARG A 53 -11.07 6.74 -0.24
CA ARG A 53 -9.94 6.10 -0.94
C ARG A 53 -8.75 7.05 -1.07
N ALA A 54 -8.96 8.30 -1.45
CA ALA A 54 -7.90 9.29 -1.56
C ALA A 54 -7.22 9.54 -0.21
N TRP A 55 -8.01 9.67 0.85
CA TRP A 55 -7.50 9.84 2.20
C TRP A 55 -6.72 8.61 2.67
N LEU A 56 -7.28 7.41 2.49
CA LEU A 56 -6.63 6.16 2.89
C LEU A 56 -5.30 5.96 2.18
N LEU A 57 -5.20 6.24 0.87
CA LEU A 57 -3.95 6.17 0.11
C LEU A 57 -2.86 7.12 0.63
N ALA A 58 -3.26 8.29 1.13
CA ALA A 58 -2.34 9.29 1.65
C ALA A 58 -1.91 9.03 3.10
N HIS A 59 -2.78 8.42 3.93
CA HIS A 59 -2.63 8.39 5.39
C HIS A 59 -2.64 6.98 6.01
N TRP A 60 -2.73 5.90 5.23
CA TRP A 60 -2.81 4.53 5.74
C TRP A 60 -1.67 4.18 6.72
N GLN A 61 -0.47 4.72 6.49
CA GLN A 61 0.71 4.52 7.32
C GLN A 61 0.63 5.18 8.71
N GLU A 62 -0.33 6.08 8.92
CA GLU A 62 -0.55 6.78 10.20
C GLU A 62 -1.39 5.96 11.17
N ILE A 63 -2.04 4.90 10.71
CA ILE A 63 -2.81 3.99 11.54
C ILE A 63 -1.87 3.26 12.49
N THR A 64 -2.07 3.42 13.79
CA THR A 64 -1.15 2.93 14.82
C THR A 64 -1.20 1.43 15.04
N ASP A 65 -2.37 0.81 14.88
CA ASP A 65 -2.54 -0.64 15.01
C ASP A 65 -1.98 -1.37 13.78
N ASP A 66 -1.02 -2.27 13.99
CA ASP A 66 -0.33 -3.00 12.92
C ASP A 66 -1.29 -3.91 12.13
N THR A 67 -2.25 -4.54 12.81
CA THR A 67 -3.22 -5.43 12.17
C THR A 67 -4.16 -4.63 11.27
N ALA A 68 -4.70 -3.53 11.78
CA ALA A 68 -5.55 -2.63 11.00
C ALA A 68 -4.79 -2.05 9.80
N ARG A 69 -3.52 -1.69 9.97
CA ARG A 69 -2.64 -1.20 8.89
C ARG A 69 -2.42 -2.25 7.81
N GLN A 70 -2.19 -3.51 8.22
CA GLN A 70 -2.02 -4.63 7.30
C GLN A 70 -3.32 -4.91 6.52
N SER A 71 -4.47 -4.97 7.21
CA SER A 71 -5.78 -5.21 6.58
C SER A 71 -6.13 -4.11 5.59
N LEU A 72 -5.87 -2.83 5.96
CA LEU A 72 -6.07 -1.72 5.04
C LEU A 72 -5.16 -1.80 3.81
N LEU A 73 -3.90 -2.17 4.00
CA LEU A 73 -2.97 -2.36 2.87
C LEU A 73 -3.47 -3.44 1.91
N MET A 74 -4.05 -4.53 2.43
CA MET A 74 -4.66 -5.58 1.61
C MET A 74 -5.90 -5.07 0.85
N LEU A 75 -6.78 -4.31 1.52
CA LEU A 75 -7.95 -3.70 0.89
C LEU A 75 -7.54 -2.76 -0.25
N LEU A 76 -6.54 -1.90 -0.04
CA LEU A 76 -6.02 -1.01 -1.08
C LEU A 76 -5.39 -1.79 -2.24
N TYR A 77 -4.66 -2.87 -1.94
CA TYR A 77 -4.09 -3.75 -2.97
C TYR A 77 -5.17 -4.43 -3.82
N GLU A 78 -6.25 -4.92 -3.22
CA GLU A 78 -7.39 -5.47 -3.97
C GLU A 78 -8.01 -4.42 -4.90
N ASN A 79 -8.22 -3.21 -4.41
CA ASN A 79 -8.71 -2.09 -5.23
C ASN A 79 -7.74 -1.74 -6.37
N TYR A 80 -6.43 -1.83 -6.15
CA TYR A 80 -5.43 -1.70 -7.20
C TYR A 80 -5.53 -2.84 -8.24
N GLN A 81 -5.67 -4.09 -7.81
CA GLN A 81 -5.83 -5.24 -8.72
C GLN A 81 -7.08 -5.10 -9.61
N HIS A 82 -8.15 -4.53 -9.07
CA HIS A 82 -9.39 -4.24 -9.80
C HIS A 82 -9.36 -2.91 -10.58
N ARG A 83 -8.20 -2.24 -10.67
CA ARG A 83 -7.98 -0.98 -11.41
C ARG A 83 -8.83 0.21 -10.92
N ILE A 84 -9.28 0.15 -9.69
CA ILE A 84 -9.95 1.27 -9.00
C ILE A 84 -8.90 2.28 -8.52
N ILE A 85 -7.71 1.78 -8.15
CA ILE A 85 -6.51 2.58 -7.84
C ILE A 85 -5.56 2.49 -9.03
N THR A 86 -5.04 3.62 -9.48
CA THR A 86 -4.08 3.70 -10.59
C THR A 86 -2.69 3.24 -10.17
N ASP A 87 -1.85 2.86 -11.15
CA ASP A 87 -0.46 2.47 -10.89
C ASP A 87 0.33 3.58 -10.18
N LYS A 88 0.07 4.84 -10.51
CA LYS A 88 0.73 5.99 -9.90
C LYS A 88 0.32 6.21 -8.45
N GLU A 89 -0.98 6.17 -8.16
CA GLU A 89 -1.49 6.28 -6.79
C GLU A 89 -0.95 5.16 -5.91
N TRP A 90 -0.99 3.92 -6.43
CA TRP A 90 -0.51 2.75 -5.70
C TRP A 90 1.00 2.84 -5.43
N MET A 91 1.79 3.17 -6.44
CA MET A 91 3.24 3.34 -6.27
C MET A 91 3.58 4.40 -5.23
N ASN A 92 2.91 5.55 -5.25
CA ASN A 92 3.10 6.60 -4.26
C ASN A 92 2.77 6.12 -2.83
N ALA A 93 1.66 5.39 -2.66
CA ALA A 93 1.27 4.82 -1.36
C ALA A 93 2.31 3.82 -0.84
N LEU A 94 2.85 2.96 -1.72
CA LEU A 94 3.90 2.00 -1.36
C LEU A 94 5.20 2.68 -0.95
N LEU A 95 5.66 3.69 -1.71
CA LEU A 95 6.89 4.41 -1.41
C LEU A 95 6.77 5.23 -0.13
N ASN A 96 5.62 5.87 0.12
CA ASN A 96 5.37 6.58 1.37
C ASN A 96 5.36 5.63 2.56
N GLY A 97 4.73 4.47 2.41
CA GLY A 97 4.75 3.43 3.45
C GLY A 97 6.16 2.93 3.74
N LEU A 98 6.92 2.55 2.73
CA LEU A 98 8.31 2.08 2.90
C LEU A 98 9.21 3.10 3.59
N LYS A 99 8.95 4.39 3.42
CA LYS A 99 9.71 5.46 4.07
C LYS A 99 9.49 5.51 5.59
N THR A 100 8.33 5.13 6.07
CA THR A 100 7.90 5.35 7.47
C THR A 100 7.63 4.06 8.25
N GLU A 101 7.36 2.94 7.57
CA GLU A 101 6.99 1.67 8.20
C GLU A 101 8.13 1.10 9.04
N LYS A 102 7.80 0.69 10.26
CA LYS A 102 8.74 0.08 11.23
C LYS A 102 8.49 -1.41 11.43
N ASN A 103 7.28 -1.89 11.12
CA ASN A 103 6.97 -3.32 11.20
C ASN A 103 7.55 -4.04 9.99
N ALA A 104 8.48 -4.99 10.25
CA ALA A 104 9.20 -5.70 9.20
C ALA A 104 8.30 -6.57 8.30
N LEU A 105 7.17 -7.08 8.82
CA LEU A 105 6.22 -7.88 8.03
C LEU A 105 5.44 -6.98 7.06
N ILE A 106 4.93 -5.85 7.52
CA ILE A 106 4.23 -4.89 6.67
C ILE A 106 5.19 -4.32 5.61
N ALA A 107 6.41 -3.95 6.00
CA ALA A 107 7.42 -3.48 5.06
C ALA A 107 7.79 -4.54 4.00
N SER A 108 7.85 -5.81 4.39
CA SER A 108 8.03 -6.93 3.47
C SER A 108 6.88 -7.04 2.47
N THR A 109 5.64 -6.88 2.93
CA THR A 109 4.44 -6.85 2.07
C THR A 109 4.51 -5.70 1.07
N LEU A 110 4.87 -4.49 1.52
CA LEU A 110 5.06 -3.34 0.64
C LEU A 110 6.09 -3.61 -0.46
N CYS A 111 7.25 -4.19 -0.10
CA CYS A 111 8.26 -4.57 -1.08
C CYS A 111 7.72 -5.57 -2.12
N SER A 112 6.89 -6.53 -1.72
CA SER A 112 6.31 -7.53 -2.62
C SER A 112 5.34 -6.93 -3.64
N TYR A 113 4.69 -5.82 -3.31
CA TYR A 113 3.72 -5.14 -4.18
C TYR A 113 4.34 -4.18 -5.20
N LEU A 114 5.63 -3.85 -5.07
CA LEU A 114 6.30 -2.90 -5.97
C LEU A 114 6.36 -3.33 -7.44
N GLY A 115 6.49 -4.63 -7.70
CA GLY A 115 6.78 -5.14 -9.04
C GLY A 115 5.72 -4.78 -10.09
N GLY A 116 4.44 -4.75 -9.71
CA GLY A 116 3.35 -4.39 -10.61
C GLY A 116 3.46 -2.96 -11.15
N PRO A 117 3.42 -1.95 -10.28
CA PRO A 117 3.53 -0.56 -10.70
C PRO A 117 4.89 -0.20 -11.31
N MET A 118 6.00 -0.77 -10.83
CA MET A 118 7.33 -0.54 -11.43
C MET A 118 7.36 -0.87 -12.92
N ARG A 119 6.89 -2.06 -13.31
CA ARG A 119 6.87 -2.50 -14.72
C ARG A 119 6.02 -1.60 -15.61
N LYS A 120 4.96 -0.99 -15.06
CA LYS A 120 4.01 -0.20 -15.85
C LYS A 120 4.43 1.27 -15.94
N LEU A 121 4.90 1.85 -14.82
CA LEU A 121 5.24 3.27 -14.77
C LEU A 121 6.59 3.58 -15.42
N LYS A 122 7.59 2.71 -15.24
CA LYS A 122 8.95 2.91 -15.75
C LYS A 122 9.54 4.26 -15.34
N ASP A 123 9.30 4.65 -14.10
CA ASP A 123 9.68 5.97 -13.55
C ASP A 123 11.09 5.91 -12.94
N GLU A 124 12.04 6.54 -13.62
CA GLU A 124 13.46 6.57 -13.21
C GLU A 124 13.66 7.16 -11.82
N LYS A 125 12.90 8.19 -11.43
CA LYS A 125 13.05 8.83 -10.12
C LYS A 125 12.59 7.91 -8.99
N GLN A 126 11.52 7.15 -9.24
CA GLN A 126 11.04 6.16 -8.28
C GLN A 126 12.02 5.00 -8.15
N GLU A 127 12.58 4.52 -9.27
CA GLU A 127 13.62 3.50 -9.25
C GLU A 127 14.89 3.98 -8.52
N ASP A 128 15.33 5.23 -8.72
CA ASP A 128 16.47 5.81 -7.98
C ASP A 128 16.21 5.88 -6.47
N THR A 129 14.98 6.17 -6.06
CA THR A 129 14.59 6.13 -4.65
C THR A 129 14.72 4.71 -4.08
N ILE A 130 14.23 3.71 -4.81
CA ILE A 130 14.34 2.30 -4.42
C ILE A 130 15.81 1.87 -4.36
N TRP A 131 16.65 2.28 -5.31
CA TRP A 131 18.10 2.06 -5.27
C TRP A 131 18.74 2.58 -4.00
N GLY A 132 18.43 3.83 -3.61
CA GLY A 132 18.94 4.40 -2.37
C GLY A 132 18.58 3.56 -1.13
N TRP A 133 17.41 2.95 -1.13
CA TRP A 133 16.94 2.11 -0.02
C TRP A 133 17.55 0.70 -0.01
N THR A 134 18.07 0.18 -1.11
CA THR A 134 18.77 -1.12 -1.10
C THR A 134 19.97 -1.11 -0.16
N GLU A 135 20.57 0.05 0.08
CA GLU A 135 21.70 0.22 1.01
C GLU A 135 21.26 0.79 2.37
N LYS A 136 20.34 1.74 2.37
CA LYS A 136 20.07 2.61 3.53
C LYS A 136 18.75 2.33 4.24
N HIS A 137 17.89 1.44 3.73
CA HIS A 137 16.62 1.15 4.41
C HIS A 137 16.88 0.57 5.81
N PRO A 138 16.19 1.09 6.87
CA PRO A 138 16.46 0.66 8.24
C PRO A 138 16.20 -0.83 8.46
N ILE A 139 15.20 -1.41 7.79
CA ILE A 139 14.86 -2.83 7.88
C ILE A 139 15.72 -3.63 6.90
N ALA A 140 16.61 -4.47 7.43
CA ALA A 140 17.58 -5.22 6.63
C ALA A 140 16.94 -6.17 5.60
N SER A 141 15.84 -6.84 5.96
CA SER A 141 15.11 -7.71 5.03
C SER A 141 14.54 -6.94 3.83
N CYS A 142 14.14 -5.69 4.01
CA CYS A 142 13.66 -4.85 2.91
C CYS A 142 14.78 -4.53 1.92
N ARG A 143 16.00 -4.27 2.36
CA ARG A 143 17.13 -4.00 1.45
C ARG A 143 17.28 -5.10 0.40
N LEU A 144 17.24 -6.36 0.84
CA LEU A 144 17.34 -7.51 -0.06
C LEU A 144 16.13 -7.62 -0.99
N GLN A 145 14.92 -7.41 -0.46
CA GLN A 145 13.69 -7.48 -1.26
C GLN A 145 13.61 -6.36 -2.29
N LEU A 146 14.02 -5.13 -1.94
CA LEU A 146 14.10 -4.00 -2.86
C LEU A 146 15.10 -4.27 -3.98
N MET A 147 16.26 -4.85 -3.67
CA MET A 147 17.22 -5.28 -4.69
C MET A 147 16.62 -6.33 -5.64
N ARG A 148 15.93 -7.33 -5.10
CA ARG A 148 15.22 -8.33 -5.92
C ARG A 148 14.14 -7.71 -6.81
N SER A 149 13.40 -6.72 -6.28
CA SER A 149 12.39 -5.99 -7.05
C SER A 149 13.01 -5.22 -8.21
N LEU A 150 14.15 -4.56 -8.00
CA LEU A 150 14.90 -3.90 -9.06
C LEU A 150 15.38 -4.90 -10.12
N ILE A 151 16.04 -5.99 -9.72
CA ILE A 151 16.54 -7.02 -10.65
C ILE A 151 15.42 -7.56 -11.53
N SER A 152 14.22 -7.77 -10.96
CA SER A 152 13.12 -8.42 -11.66
C SER A 152 12.23 -7.47 -12.46
N ASN A 153 12.20 -6.18 -12.14
CA ASN A 153 11.16 -5.27 -12.64
C ASN A 153 11.67 -3.95 -13.20
N THR A 154 12.98 -3.63 -13.04
CA THR A 154 13.51 -2.38 -13.60
C THR A 154 13.48 -2.40 -15.12
N SER A 155 13.24 -1.23 -15.69
CA SER A 155 13.31 -1.00 -17.13
C SER A 155 14.00 0.33 -17.45
N ALA A 156 14.35 1.12 -16.44
CA ALA A 156 15.09 2.35 -16.61
C ALA A 156 16.54 2.05 -17.02
N PRO A 157 17.06 2.65 -18.12
CA PRO A 157 18.41 2.40 -18.61
C PRO A 157 19.49 2.55 -17.52
N GLN A 158 19.39 3.59 -16.71
CA GLN A 158 20.32 3.84 -15.62
C GLN A 158 20.34 2.74 -14.56
N SER A 159 19.18 2.17 -14.24
CA SER A 159 19.07 1.07 -13.29
C SER A 159 19.62 -0.23 -13.88
N ILE A 160 19.43 -0.46 -15.16
CA ILE A 160 20.01 -1.60 -15.89
C ILE A 160 21.53 -1.50 -15.90
N ASP A 161 22.10 -0.31 -16.19
CA ASP A 161 23.53 -0.08 -16.16
C ASP A 161 24.13 -0.31 -14.77
N LYS A 162 23.46 0.16 -13.71
CA LYS A 162 23.88 -0.11 -12.32
C LYS A 162 23.90 -1.61 -12.01
N LEU A 163 22.88 -2.36 -12.44
CA LEU A 163 22.83 -3.82 -12.25
C LEU A 163 23.97 -4.52 -12.99
N TYR A 164 24.26 -4.09 -14.23
CA TYR A 164 25.35 -4.63 -15.03
C TYR A 164 26.70 -4.38 -14.38
N GLN A 165 26.96 -3.18 -13.88
CA GLN A 165 28.19 -2.85 -13.15
C GLN A 165 28.35 -3.65 -11.87
N LEU A 166 27.25 -3.95 -11.15
CA LEU A 166 27.31 -4.81 -9.95
C LEU A 166 27.65 -6.27 -10.32
N TRP A 167 27.10 -6.75 -11.44
CA TRP A 167 27.39 -8.09 -11.93
C TRP A 167 28.86 -8.22 -12.37
N GLU A 168 29.40 -7.27 -13.11
CA GLU A 168 30.81 -7.26 -13.54
C GLU A 168 31.80 -7.26 -12.37
N LYS A 169 31.48 -6.54 -11.28
CA LYS A 169 32.34 -6.49 -10.09
C LYS A 169 32.38 -7.80 -9.29
N GLN A 170 31.42 -8.70 -9.50
CA GLN A 170 31.35 -10.00 -8.83
C GLN A 170 31.91 -11.14 -9.70
N SER A 171 32.26 -10.85 -10.94
CA SER A 171 32.89 -11.78 -11.89
C SER A 171 34.41 -11.65 -11.86
#